data_5d622314a5e1ea8f253d8cf6ef97b429
#
_entry.id   5d622314a5e1ea8f253d8cf6ef97b429
#
_cell.length_a   1.000
_cell.length_b   1.000
_cell.length_c   1.000
_cell.angle_alpha   90.00
_cell.angle_beta   90.00
_cell.angle_gamma   90.00
#
_symmetry.space_group_name_H-M   'P 1'
#
loop_
_entity.id
_entity.type
_entity.pdbx_description
1 polymer ?
#
loop_
_entity_poly.entity_id
_entity_poly.type
_entity_poly.pdbx_seq_one_letter_code
_entity_poly.pdbx_strand_id
1 'polypeptide(L)'
;MSSKKIETTLVSAGRNKKFTQGSVNAVIQRASSLVFETVADKKHATANRANGELFYGRRGTLTHFSFQEAMVELEGGEGCALYPCGAAAVSNAVLSFVSSGDHILVAGSAYEPTQDFCEKVLKKLGVSTTYFPANIGAGLGSLMQPDTKVVFLESPGSITLEVPDIPAMVKAVRAVNPEVVIMIDNTWAAGILFKALEFDIDISIQAGTKYIVGHSDAMIGTAVSNARCWEQLREQSYLMGQMADADTAYVASRGLRTLSVRLKQHAESSIRIAQWLAERPEVAVVNHPALPGSKGHEFWKRDFTGSCGLFSFVLKQRLSKQQLSDYLDHFEHFSMAYSWGGFESLVLANQPEEIQAIRPAETVDFTGTLVRLHIGLENCDDLIADLSTAFERIATS
;
A
#
# COMPACT_ATOMS: atom_id res chain seq x y z
N MET A 1 -24.97 -8.19 -16.06
CA MET A 1 -24.43 -9.41 -15.40
C MET A 1 -24.32 -9.08 -13.92
N SER A 2 -24.70 -9.98 -12.99
CA SER A 2 -24.48 -9.75 -11.55
C SER A 2 -22.98 -9.60 -11.28
N SER A 3 -22.55 -8.53 -10.64
CA SER A 3 -21.15 -8.36 -10.26
C SER A 3 -20.75 -9.47 -9.31
N LYS A 4 -19.63 -10.16 -9.60
CA LYS A 4 -19.07 -11.17 -8.71
C LYS A 4 -18.75 -10.55 -7.35
N LYS A 5 -18.92 -11.30 -6.28
CA LYS A 5 -18.40 -10.91 -4.96
C LYS A 5 -16.89 -10.97 -4.95
N ILE A 6 -16.27 -10.20 -4.06
CA ILE A 6 -14.81 -10.04 -4.02
C ILE A 6 -14.07 -11.38 -3.84
N GLU A 7 -14.59 -12.29 -3.02
CA GLU A 7 -13.99 -13.60 -2.79
C GLU A 7 -13.97 -14.43 -4.09
N THR A 8 -15.03 -14.35 -4.89
CA THR A 8 -15.09 -15.01 -6.19
C THR A 8 -14.12 -14.38 -7.19
N THR A 9 -14.02 -13.04 -7.18
CA THR A 9 -13.06 -12.32 -8.02
C THR A 9 -11.62 -12.73 -7.68
N LEU A 10 -11.24 -12.75 -6.41
CA LEU A 10 -9.90 -13.16 -5.96
C LEU A 10 -9.53 -14.58 -6.41
N VAL A 11 -10.48 -15.50 -6.44
CA VAL A 11 -10.26 -16.89 -6.90
C VAL A 11 -10.17 -16.99 -8.41
N SER A 12 -10.91 -16.17 -9.16
CA SER A 12 -11.05 -16.32 -10.63
C SER A 12 -10.23 -15.33 -11.47
N ALA A 13 -9.88 -14.14 -10.94
CA ALA A 13 -9.21 -13.10 -11.68
C ALA A 13 -7.85 -13.55 -12.26
N GLY A 14 -7.53 -13.10 -13.46
CA GLY A 14 -6.29 -13.41 -14.16
C GLY A 14 -6.14 -14.90 -14.57
N ARG A 15 -7.19 -15.71 -14.47
CA ARG A 15 -7.17 -17.14 -14.84
C ARG A 15 -7.70 -17.40 -16.26
N ASN A 16 -7.46 -16.48 -17.18
CA ASN A 16 -7.79 -16.69 -18.58
C ASN A 16 -7.04 -17.91 -19.14
N LYS A 17 -7.68 -18.69 -20.02
CA LYS A 17 -7.10 -19.90 -20.64
C LYS A 17 -5.76 -19.63 -21.35
N LYS A 18 -5.58 -18.42 -21.93
CA LYS A 18 -4.31 -18.03 -22.55
C LYS A 18 -3.14 -17.99 -21.56
N PHE A 19 -3.39 -17.74 -20.26
CA PHE A 19 -2.37 -17.70 -19.23
C PHE A 19 -2.18 -19.04 -18.52
N THR A 20 -3.25 -19.80 -18.36
CA THR A 20 -3.22 -21.06 -17.61
C THR A 20 -2.76 -22.26 -18.43
N GLN A 21 -2.89 -22.21 -19.77
CA GLN A 21 -2.50 -23.27 -20.68
C GLN A 21 -3.06 -24.65 -20.26
N GLY A 22 -4.29 -24.67 -19.69
CA GLY A 22 -4.94 -25.86 -19.19
C GLY A 22 -4.70 -26.18 -17.70
N SER A 23 -3.77 -25.50 -17.04
CA SER A 23 -3.57 -25.60 -15.59
C SER A 23 -4.61 -24.80 -14.81
N VAL A 24 -4.73 -25.03 -13.50
CA VAL A 24 -5.59 -24.20 -12.62
C VAL A 24 -5.01 -22.79 -12.44
N ASN A 25 -3.69 -22.69 -12.26
CA ASN A 25 -2.96 -21.42 -12.13
C ASN A 25 -2.32 -21.02 -13.46
N ALA A 26 -1.93 -19.75 -13.58
CA ALA A 26 -1.10 -19.29 -14.67
C ALA A 26 0.22 -20.06 -14.73
N VAL A 27 0.76 -20.25 -15.92
CA VAL A 27 2.09 -20.84 -16.10
C VAL A 27 3.17 -19.86 -15.64
N ILE A 28 4.31 -20.39 -15.17
CA ILE A 28 5.51 -19.57 -14.92
C ILE A 28 6.32 -19.54 -16.22
N GLN A 29 6.24 -18.44 -16.94
CA GLN A 29 7.00 -18.24 -18.17
C GLN A 29 8.16 -17.26 -17.92
N ARG A 30 9.36 -17.83 -17.72
CA ARG A 30 10.61 -17.06 -17.64
C ARG A 30 11.13 -16.85 -19.05
N ALA A 31 11.33 -15.59 -19.45
CA ALA A 31 11.89 -15.29 -20.75
C ALA A 31 12.60 -13.93 -20.77
N SER A 32 13.75 -13.88 -21.38
CA SER A 32 14.35 -12.65 -21.90
C SER A 32 13.92 -12.47 -23.36
N SER A 33 14.30 -13.39 -24.22
CA SER A 33 13.95 -13.38 -25.64
C SER A 33 12.71 -14.24 -25.90
N LEU A 34 11.87 -13.77 -26.81
CA LEU A 34 10.72 -14.50 -27.36
C LEU A 34 10.93 -14.65 -28.87
N VAL A 35 10.73 -15.87 -29.37
CA VAL A 35 11.02 -16.22 -30.76
C VAL A 35 9.78 -16.01 -31.64
N PHE A 36 9.95 -15.46 -32.82
CA PHE A 36 8.92 -15.29 -33.84
C PHE A 36 9.23 -16.25 -35.01
N GLU A 37 8.23 -16.98 -35.46
CA GLU A 37 8.42 -17.91 -36.57
C GLU A 37 8.56 -17.20 -37.93
N THR A 38 7.85 -16.07 -38.09
CA THR A 38 7.86 -15.32 -39.33
C THR A 38 8.09 -13.81 -39.09
N VAL A 39 8.48 -13.10 -40.18
CA VAL A 39 8.57 -11.64 -40.17
C VAL A 39 7.20 -11.00 -39.92
N ALA A 40 6.13 -11.62 -40.35
CA ALA A 40 4.75 -11.17 -40.10
C ALA A 40 4.41 -11.23 -38.62
N ASP A 41 4.73 -12.33 -37.91
CA ASP A 41 4.52 -12.49 -36.49
C ASP A 41 5.31 -11.45 -35.70
N LYS A 42 6.58 -11.25 -36.07
CA LYS A 42 7.41 -10.19 -35.44
C LYS A 42 6.77 -8.79 -35.61
N LYS A 43 6.28 -8.46 -36.83
CA LYS A 43 5.61 -7.17 -37.07
C LYS A 43 4.34 -7.03 -36.26
N HIS A 44 3.51 -8.09 -36.18
CA HIS A 44 2.30 -8.12 -35.39
C HIS A 44 2.60 -7.89 -33.90
N ALA A 45 3.51 -8.66 -33.33
CA ALA A 45 3.91 -8.53 -31.94
C ALA A 45 4.50 -7.14 -31.62
N THR A 46 5.28 -6.57 -32.57
CA THR A 46 5.82 -5.21 -32.42
C THR A 46 4.71 -4.17 -32.36
N ALA A 47 3.71 -4.26 -33.23
CA ALA A 47 2.57 -3.34 -33.26
C ALA A 47 1.69 -3.46 -32.00
N ASN A 48 1.55 -4.67 -31.46
CA ASN A 48 0.68 -4.99 -30.34
C ASN A 48 1.43 -5.15 -28.99
N ARG A 49 2.71 -4.80 -28.92
CA ARG A 49 3.55 -4.96 -27.73
C ARG A 49 3.03 -4.28 -26.45
N ALA A 50 2.10 -3.35 -26.59
CA ALA A 50 1.44 -2.64 -25.51
C ALA A 50 0.12 -3.30 -25.06
N ASN A 51 -0.36 -4.30 -25.79
CA ASN A 51 -1.69 -4.90 -25.63
C ASN A 51 -1.63 -6.31 -25.01
N GLY A 52 -0.58 -6.64 -24.24
CA GLY A 52 -0.42 -7.96 -23.61
C GLY A 52 0.00 -9.06 -24.60
N GLU A 53 0.61 -8.69 -25.72
CA GLU A 53 1.23 -9.62 -26.66
C GLU A 53 2.68 -9.94 -26.26
N LEU A 54 3.08 -11.18 -26.46
CA LEU A 54 4.44 -11.65 -26.22
C LEU A 54 5.39 -10.99 -27.20
N PHE A 55 6.30 -10.15 -26.71
CA PHE A 55 7.21 -9.40 -27.53
C PHE A 55 8.67 -9.49 -27.06
N TYR A 56 8.91 -9.19 -25.78
CA TYR A 56 10.21 -9.19 -25.12
C TYR A 56 10.01 -9.29 -23.60
N GLY A 57 10.80 -10.11 -22.93
CA GLY A 57 10.59 -10.43 -21.50
C GLY A 57 10.42 -9.22 -20.59
N ARG A 58 11.14 -8.11 -20.82
CA ARG A 58 11.00 -6.87 -20.03
C ARG A 58 9.60 -6.25 -20.14
N ARG A 59 8.84 -6.53 -21.19
CA ARG A 59 7.44 -6.08 -21.33
C ARG A 59 6.41 -7.04 -20.77
N GLY A 60 6.88 -8.12 -20.14
CA GLY A 60 6.04 -9.13 -19.52
C GLY A 60 5.96 -10.43 -20.33
N THR A 61 5.48 -11.46 -19.64
CA THR A 61 5.17 -12.78 -20.16
C THR A 61 3.76 -13.17 -19.72
N LEU A 62 3.28 -14.37 -20.08
CA LEU A 62 1.95 -14.83 -19.68
C LEU A 62 1.73 -14.77 -18.18
N THR A 63 2.78 -14.99 -17.38
CA THR A 63 2.72 -14.89 -15.91
C THR A 63 2.42 -13.46 -15.45
N HIS A 64 3.11 -12.50 -16.01
CA HIS A 64 2.91 -11.07 -15.69
C HIS A 64 1.53 -10.59 -16.12
N PHE A 65 1.12 -10.93 -17.34
CA PHE A 65 -0.19 -10.54 -17.89
C PHE A 65 -1.36 -11.10 -17.07
N SER A 66 -1.20 -12.34 -16.57
CA SER A 66 -2.17 -12.96 -15.66
C SER A 66 -2.33 -12.16 -14.37
N PHE A 67 -1.23 -11.75 -13.74
CA PHE A 67 -1.28 -10.99 -12.50
C PHE A 67 -1.76 -9.56 -12.73
N GLN A 68 -1.33 -8.90 -13.83
CA GLN A 68 -1.82 -7.57 -14.21
C GLN A 68 -3.34 -7.58 -14.44
N GLU A 69 -3.86 -8.57 -15.19
CA GLU A 69 -5.31 -8.73 -15.41
C GLU A 69 -6.06 -8.94 -14.09
N ALA A 70 -5.49 -9.72 -13.16
CA ALA A 70 -6.07 -9.92 -11.84
C ALA A 70 -6.15 -8.63 -11.03
N MET A 71 -5.11 -7.81 -11.04
CA MET A 71 -5.09 -6.53 -10.32
C MET A 71 -6.07 -5.52 -10.94
N VAL A 72 -6.17 -5.48 -12.27
CA VAL A 72 -7.15 -4.64 -12.99
C VAL A 72 -8.58 -5.04 -12.61
N GLU A 73 -8.91 -6.34 -12.63
CA GLU A 73 -10.24 -6.83 -12.24
C GLU A 73 -10.51 -6.55 -10.75
N LEU A 74 -9.48 -6.60 -9.91
CA LEU A 74 -9.57 -6.37 -8.48
C LEU A 74 -9.85 -4.93 -8.13
N GLU A 75 -9.13 -3.99 -8.73
CA GLU A 75 -9.19 -2.55 -8.39
C GLU A 75 -10.09 -1.75 -9.33
N GLY A 76 -10.54 -2.32 -10.44
CA GLY A 76 -11.45 -1.68 -11.40
C GLY A 76 -10.78 -0.67 -12.34
N GLY A 77 -9.49 -0.89 -12.66
CA GLY A 77 -8.72 -0.02 -13.53
C GLY A 77 -8.75 -0.40 -15.01
N GLU A 78 -8.02 0.38 -15.82
CA GLU A 78 -7.76 0.10 -17.24
C GLU A 78 -6.52 -0.76 -17.43
N GLY A 79 -5.48 -0.55 -16.62
CA GLY A 79 -4.25 -1.31 -16.69
C GLY A 79 -3.46 -1.30 -15.39
N CYS A 80 -2.52 -2.22 -15.28
CA CYS A 80 -1.65 -2.42 -14.12
C CYS A 80 -0.19 -2.48 -14.57
N ALA A 81 0.66 -1.61 -14.02
CA ALA A 81 2.11 -1.70 -14.14
C ALA A 81 2.68 -2.46 -12.94
N LEU A 82 3.70 -3.29 -13.19
CA LEU A 82 4.39 -4.09 -12.17
C LEU A 82 5.80 -3.55 -11.96
N TYR A 83 6.24 -3.57 -10.69
CA TYR A 83 7.52 -3.03 -10.26
C TYR A 83 8.21 -4.00 -9.28
N PRO A 84 9.54 -3.91 -9.09
CA PRO A 84 10.27 -4.81 -8.20
C PRO A 84 9.90 -4.63 -6.70
N CYS A 85 9.33 -3.48 -6.32
CA CYS A 85 8.87 -3.22 -4.95
C CYS A 85 7.89 -2.03 -4.91
N GLY A 86 7.26 -1.80 -3.76
CA GLY A 86 6.34 -0.68 -3.55
C GLY A 86 6.98 0.70 -3.77
N ALA A 87 8.20 0.91 -3.26
CA ALA A 87 8.91 2.18 -3.46
C ALA A 87 9.18 2.47 -4.95
N ALA A 88 9.48 1.44 -5.75
CA ALA A 88 9.63 1.58 -7.20
C ALA A 88 8.29 1.91 -7.86
N ALA A 89 7.17 1.35 -7.38
CA ALA A 89 5.84 1.69 -7.89
C ALA A 89 5.50 3.16 -7.63
N VAL A 90 5.73 3.66 -6.41
CA VAL A 90 5.52 5.07 -6.05
C VAL A 90 6.38 5.98 -6.90
N SER A 91 7.71 5.78 -6.92
CA SER A 91 8.63 6.66 -7.62
C SER A 91 8.37 6.69 -9.13
N ASN A 92 8.10 5.54 -9.75
CA ASN A 92 7.79 5.49 -11.19
C ASN A 92 6.43 6.11 -11.52
N ALA A 93 5.41 5.88 -10.69
CA ALA A 93 4.10 6.50 -10.90
C ALA A 93 4.21 8.03 -10.86
N VAL A 94 4.88 8.59 -9.86
CA VAL A 94 5.08 10.05 -9.77
C VAL A 94 5.91 10.58 -10.94
N LEU A 95 7.07 9.96 -11.25
CA LEU A 95 7.93 10.36 -12.37
C LEU A 95 7.24 10.26 -13.74
N SER A 96 6.16 9.49 -13.85
CA SER A 96 5.38 9.43 -15.08
C SER A 96 4.66 10.73 -15.41
N PHE A 97 4.41 11.59 -14.42
CA PHE A 97 3.52 12.75 -14.56
C PHE A 97 4.15 14.08 -14.15
N VAL A 98 5.45 14.10 -13.85
CA VAL A 98 6.16 15.33 -13.46
C VAL A 98 7.37 15.59 -14.34
N SER A 99 7.70 16.85 -14.49
CA SER A 99 8.89 17.37 -15.18
C SER A 99 9.56 18.44 -14.32
N SER A 100 10.75 18.86 -14.69
CA SER A 100 11.44 19.98 -14.02
C SER A 100 10.58 21.25 -14.06
N GLY A 101 10.42 21.91 -12.93
CA GLY A 101 9.56 23.07 -12.74
C GLY A 101 8.16 22.75 -12.22
N ASP A 102 7.76 21.47 -12.19
CA ASP A 102 6.46 21.07 -11.66
C ASP A 102 6.45 21.03 -10.12
N HIS A 103 5.23 21.04 -9.58
CA HIS A 103 4.93 20.95 -8.16
C HIS A 103 4.06 19.73 -7.87
N ILE A 104 4.28 19.11 -6.68
CA ILE A 104 3.43 18.04 -6.16
C ILE A 104 2.95 18.34 -4.74
N LEU A 105 1.72 17.91 -4.42
CA LEU A 105 1.18 17.86 -3.08
C LEU A 105 1.27 16.43 -2.54
N VAL A 106 1.81 16.25 -1.33
CA VAL A 106 2.02 14.93 -0.73
C VAL A 106 1.45 14.91 0.69
N ALA A 107 0.72 13.86 1.04
CA ALA A 107 0.25 13.65 2.41
C ALA A 107 1.44 13.65 3.37
N GLY A 108 1.39 14.48 4.43
CA GLY A 108 2.43 14.55 5.45
C GLY A 108 2.53 13.26 6.28
N SER A 109 1.47 12.44 6.26
CA SER A 109 1.42 11.11 6.85
C SER A 109 1.86 9.99 5.90
N ALA A 110 2.35 10.31 4.70
CA ALA A 110 2.82 9.31 3.75
C ALA A 110 4.05 8.55 4.28
N TYR A 111 4.23 7.34 3.77
CA TYR A 111 5.36 6.46 4.08
C TYR A 111 6.70 7.19 3.91
N GLU A 112 7.58 7.09 4.91
CA GLU A 112 8.85 7.83 4.96
C GLU A 112 9.69 7.73 3.65
N PRO A 113 9.89 6.56 3.02
CA PRO A 113 10.60 6.49 1.74
C PRO A 113 9.94 7.26 0.59
N THR A 114 8.63 7.51 0.62
CA THR A 114 7.96 8.40 -0.34
C THR A 114 8.39 9.85 -0.10
N GLN A 115 8.46 10.29 1.15
CA GLN A 115 8.97 11.62 1.51
C GLN A 115 10.45 11.76 1.15
N ASP A 116 11.26 10.75 1.45
CA ASP A 116 12.69 10.69 1.08
C ASP A 116 12.89 10.79 -0.44
N PHE A 117 12.05 10.12 -1.22
CA PHE A 117 12.06 10.24 -2.68
C PHE A 117 11.77 11.69 -3.11
N CYS A 118 10.79 12.35 -2.51
CA CYS A 118 10.46 13.74 -2.81
C CYS A 118 11.66 14.68 -2.49
N GLU A 119 12.22 14.57 -1.29
CA GLU A 119 13.29 15.46 -0.83
C GLU A 119 14.66 15.17 -1.48
N LYS A 120 14.97 13.89 -1.71
CA LYS A 120 16.32 13.48 -2.14
C LYS A 120 16.44 13.24 -3.64
N VAL A 121 15.33 12.97 -4.33
CA VAL A 121 15.31 12.69 -5.78
C VAL A 121 14.55 13.77 -6.54
N LEU A 122 13.25 13.95 -6.29
CA LEU A 122 12.43 14.91 -7.05
C LEU A 122 12.97 16.33 -6.97
N LYS A 123 13.39 16.77 -5.79
CA LYS A 123 14.02 18.08 -5.59
C LYS A 123 15.25 18.29 -6.49
N LYS A 124 16.09 17.26 -6.67
CA LYS A 124 17.26 17.32 -7.59
C LYS A 124 16.84 17.37 -9.05
N LEU A 125 15.67 16.85 -9.38
CA LEU A 125 15.10 16.91 -10.73
C LEU A 125 14.33 18.21 -10.98
N GLY A 126 14.31 19.14 -10.01
CA GLY A 126 13.65 20.43 -10.14
C GLY A 126 12.14 20.38 -9.92
N VAL A 127 11.63 19.35 -9.25
CA VAL A 127 10.22 19.25 -8.84
C VAL A 127 10.09 19.67 -7.38
N SER A 128 9.16 20.57 -7.10
CA SER A 128 8.88 21.06 -5.75
C SER A 128 7.79 20.24 -5.06
N THR A 129 7.88 20.12 -3.72
CA THR A 129 6.92 19.36 -2.92
C THR A 129 6.34 20.24 -1.82
N THR A 130 5.02 20.21 -1.65
CA THR A 130 4.33 20.73 -0.46
C THR A 130 3.63 19.58 0.26
N TYR A 131 3.90 19.44 1.55
CA TYR A 131 3.22 18.47 2.41
C TYR A 131 1.97 19.06 3.04
N PHE A 132 0.95 18.24 3.22
CA PHE A 132 -0.31 18.65 3.84
C PHE A 132 -0.72 17.69 4.96
N PRO A 133 -1.41 18.18 6.02
CA PRO A 133 -1.85 17.34 7.12
C PRO A 133 -3.05 16.45 6.71
N ALA A 134 -3.14 15.27 7.31
CA ALA A 134 -4.20 14.29 7.01
C ALA A 134 -5.62 14.84 7.22
N ASN A 135 -5.80 15.77 8.17
CA ASN A 135 -7.11 16.35 8.51
C ASN A 135 -7.50 17.59 7.66
N ILE A 136 -6.74 17.90 6.61
CA ILE A 136 -6.99 19.11 5.78
C ILE A 136 -8.35 19.07 5.05
N GLY A 137 -8.85 17.88 4.70
CA GLY A 137 -10.12 17.72 4.00
C GLY A 137 -10.24 18.59 2.75
N ALA A 138 -11.33 19.31 2.62
CA ALA A 138 -11.57 20.22 1.49
C ALA A 138 -10.57 21.39 1.39
N GLY A 139 -9.82 21.69 2.46
CA GLY A 139 -8.77 22.71 2.44
C GLY A 139 -7.62 22.39 1.48
N LEU A 140 -7.48 21.13 1.04
CA LEU A 140 -6.41 20.72 0.13
C LEU A 140 -6.41 21.52 -1.18
N GLY A 141 -7.59 21.92 -1.69
CA GLY A 141 -7.70 22.74 -2.89
C GLY A 141 -6.98 24.09 -2.79
N SER A 142 -6.86 24.68 -1.60
CA SER A 142 -6.17 25.94 -1.37
C SER A 142 -4.63 25.85 -1.46
N LEU A 143 -4.06 24.65 -1.40
CA LEU A 143 -2.64 24.40 -1.55
C LEU A 143 -2.21 24.17 -3.01
N MET A 144 -3.19 24.06 -3.92
CA MET A 144 -2.92 23.88 -5.35
C MET A 144 -2.22 25.10 -5.93
N GLN A 145 -1.15 24.87 -6.68
CA GLN A 145 -0.41 25.88 -7.42
C GLN A 145 -0.64 25.68 -8.93
N PRO A 146 -0.39 26.69 -9.79
CA PRO A 146 -0.60 26.57 -11.24
C PRO A 146 0.23 25.43 -11.88
N ASP A 147 1.37 25.10 -11.31
CA ASP A 147 2.31 24.07 -11.72
C ASP A 147 2.13 22.74 -10.96
N THR A 148 1.10 22.62 -10.10
CA THR A 148 0.78 21.34 -9.44
C THR A 148 0.32 20.32 -10.47
N LYS A 149 1.03 19.19 -10.59
CA LYS A 149 0.74 18.08 -11.52
C LYS A 149 0.26 16.82 -10.83
N VAL A 150 0.70 16.58 -9.61
CA VAL A 150 0.38 15.38 -8.85
C VAL A 150 -0.10 15.73 -7.45
N VAL A 151 -1.13 15.04 -6.99
CA VAL A 151 -1.52 14.97 -5.57
C VAL A 151 -1.35 13.52 -5.13
N PHE A 152 -0.47 13.30 -4.16
CA PHE A 152 -0.16 11.98 -3.62
C PHE A 152 -0.81 11.82 -2.23
N LEU A 153 -1.74 10.88 -2.14
CA LEU A 153 -2.49 10.54 -0.94
C LEU A 153 -1.97 9.24 -0.33
N GLU A 154 -2.24 9.04 0.95
CA GLU A 154 -2.10 7.75 1.63
C GLU A 154 -3.20 7.63 2.68
N SER A 155 -3.89 6.49 2.72
CA SER A 155 -4.97 6.26 3.67
C SER A 155 -5.12 4.77 4.04
N PRO A 156 -5.10 4.45 5.35
CA PRO A 156 -4.70 5.29 6.51
C PRO A 156 -3.26 5.75 6.43
N GLY A 157 -2.91 6.81 7.16
CA GLY A 157 -1.55 7.32 7.23
C GLY A 157 -0.56 6.31 7.80
N SER A 158 0.68 6.35 7.32
CA SER A 158 1.76 5.46 7.77
C SER A 158 2.01 5.62 9.28
N ILE A 159 2.16 4.55 10.03
CA ILE A 159 2.47 4.45 11.47
C ILE A 159 1.35 4.96 12.39
N THR A 160 0.86 6.17 12.20
CA THR A 160 -0.13 6.83 13.08
C THR A 160 -1.59 6.54 12.71
N LEU A 161 -1.82 5.96 11.53
CA LEU A 161 -3.09 5.35 11.08
C LEU A 161 -4.32 6.29 11.06
N GLU A 162 -4.14 7.60 11.03
CA GLU A 162 -5.22 8.54 10.79
C GLU A 162 -5.83 8.32 9.39
N VAL A 163 -7.16 8.41 9.31
CA VAL A 163 -7.89 8.24 8.06
C VAL A 163 -8.37 9.61 7.56
N PRO A 164 -7.83 10.12 6.45
CA PRO A 164 -8.26 11.39 5.87
C PRO A 164 -9.61 11.29 5.16
N ASP A 165 -10.30 12.44 5.01
CA ASP A 165 -11.52 12.56 4.19
C ASP A 165 -11.16 12.59 2.69
N ILE A 166 -10.85 11.42 2.12
CA ILE A 166 -10.43 11.28 0.72
C ILE A 166 -11.45 11.89 -0.25
N PRO A 167 -12.75 11.60 -0.18
CA PRO A 167 -13.72 12.20 -1.10
C PRO A 167 -13.75 13.74 -1.07
N ALA A 168 -13.62 14.35 0.12
CA ALA A 168 -13.58 15.81 0.23
C ALA A 168 -12.30 16.39 -0.37
N MET A 169 -11.15 15.73 -0.15
CA MET A 169 -9.86 16.12 -0.74
C MET A 169 -9.89 16.03 -2.26
N VAL A 170 -10.32 14.90 -2.82
CA VAL A 170 -10.42 14.69 -4.27
C VAL A 170 -11.34 15.72 -4.90
N LYS A 171 -12.53 15.93 -4.34
CA LYS A 171 -13.48 16.94 -4.82
C LYS A 171 -12.89 18.35 -4.84
N ALA A 172 -12.14 18.72 -3.80
CA ALA A 172 -11.50 20.04 -3.71
C ALA A 172 -10.40 20.22 -4.76
N VAL A 173 -9.58 19.20 -4.99
CA VAL A 173 -8.54 19.20 -6.03
C VAL A 173 -9.16 19.31 -7.42
N ARG A 174 -10.17 18.48 -7.73
CA ARG A 174 -10.86 18.48 -9.03
C ARG A 174 -11.55 19.81 -9.32
N ALA A 175 -12.07 20.49 -8.30
CA ALA A 175 -12.69 21.81 -8.45
C ALA A 175 -11.70 22.90 -8.87
N VAL A 176 -10.42 22.78 -8.48
CA VAL A 176 -9.36 23.73 -8.85
C VAL A 176 -8.74 23.37 -10.21
N ASN A 177 -8.37 22.11 -10.40
CA ASN A 177 -7.80 21.63 -11.65
C ASN A 177 -8.17 20.15 -11.88
N PRO A 178 -9.09 19.85 -12.81
CA PRO A 178 -9.52 18.49 -13.10
C PRO A 178 -8.43 17.63 -13.75
N GLU A 179 -7.39 18.25 -14.34
CA GLU A 179 -6.31 17.54 -15.05
C GLU A 179 -5.20 17.05 -14.13
N VAL A 180 -5.13 17.50 -12.89
CA VAL A 180 -4.13 17.03 -11.92
C VAL A 180 -4.29 15.54 -11.70
N VAL A 181 -3.17 14.81 -11.67
CA VAL A 181 -3.17 13.37 -11.41
C VAL A 181 -3.22 13.11 -9.91
N ILE A 182 -4.26 12.42 -9.47
CA ILE A 182 -4.41 12.03 -8.06
C ILE A 182 -3.99 10.58 -7.91
N MET A 183 -3.01 10.34 -7.04
CA MET A 183 -2.48 9.01 -6.73
C MET A 183 -2.69 8.70 -5.25
N ILE A 184 -2.84 7.43 -4.92
CA ILE A 184 -2.92 6.98 -3.53
C ILE A 184 -2.05 5.74 -3.30
N ASP A 185 -1.30 5.75 -2.21
CA ASP A 185 -0.80 4.49 -1.64
C ASP A 185 -1.95 3.78 -0.93
N ASN A 186 -2.39 2.67 -1.52
CA ASN A 186 -3.52 1.86 -1.08
C ASN A 186 -3.07 0.52 -0.46
N THR A 187 -1.82 0.46 -0.03
CA THR A 187 -1.19 -0.78 0.46
C THR A 187 -1.91 -1.34 1.69
N TRP A 188 -2.33 -0.48 2.64
CA TRP A 188 -3.03 -0.91 3.85
C TRP A 188 -4.35 -1.62 3.54
N ALA A 189 -5.06 -1.14 2.54
CA ALA A 189 -6.36 -1.66 2.12
C ALA A 189 -6.27 -2.82 1.12
N ALA A 190 -5.06 -3.18 0.68
CA ALA A 190 -4.79 -4.28 -0.27
C ALA A 190 -5.63 -4.22 -1.56
N GLY A 191 -6.08 -3.02 -1.98
CA GLY A 191 -6.92 -2.80 -3.15
C GLY A 191 -8.35 -3.37 -3.05
N ILE A 192 -8.71 -3.95 -1.91
CA ILE A 192 -10.06 -4.54 -1.73
C ILE A 192 -10.87 -3.88 -0.61
N LEU A 193 -10.19 -3.37 0.42
CA LEU A 193 -10.89 -2.72 1.54
C LEU A 193 -11.26 -1.27 1.21
N PHE A 194 -10.54 -0.63 0.31
CA PHE A 194 -10.81 0.70 -0.23
C PHE A 194 -10.64 0.68 -1.76
N LYS A 195 -11.73 1.01 -2.48
CA LYS A 195 -11.78 1.01 -3.95
C LYS A 195 -11.39 2.38 -4.49
N ALA A 196 -10.09 2.68 -4.49
CA ALA A 196 -9.57 4.01 -4.79
C ALA A 196 -10.11 4.64 -6.10
N LEU A 197 -10.17 3.86 -7.17
CA LEU A 197 -10.62 4.36 -8.48
C LEU A 197 -12.12 4.72 -8.52
N GLU A 198 -12.93 4.19 -7.59
CA GLU A 198 -14.35 4.58 -7.45
C GLU A 198 -14.51 5.98 -6.81
N PHE A 199 -13.44 6.53 -6.22
CA PHE A 199 -13.40 7.86 -5.59
C PHE A 199 -12.73 8.92 -6.46
N ASP A 200 -12.73 8.76 -7.81
CA ASP A 200 -12.12 9.69 -8.77
C ASP A 200 -10.60 9.89 -8.56
N ILE A 201 -9.94 8.89 -8.01
CA ILE A 201 -8.48 8.77 -7.95
C ILE A 201 -8.00 8.14 -9.25
N ASP A 202 -6.90 8.64 -9.79
CA ASP A 202 -6.39 8.19 -11.10
C ASP A 202 -5.55 6.93 -11.01
N ILE A 203 -4.75 6.79 -9.93
CA ILE A 203 -3.78 5.71 -9.77
C ILE A 203 -3.81 5.19 -8.34
N SER A 204 -4.09 3.89 -8.21
CA SER A 204 -3.95 3.13 -6.96
C SER A 204 -2.62 2.39 -6.95
N ILE A 205 -1.77 2.70 -5.99
CA ILE A 205 -0.43 2.13 -5.84
C ILE A 205 -0.41 1.19 -4.65
N GLN A 206 0.26 0.05 -4.78
CA GLN A 206 0.42 -0.88 -3.69
C GLN A 206 1.83 -1.48 -3.63
N ALA A 207 2.35 -1.60 -2.43
CA ALA A 207 3.38 -2.58 -2.15
C ALA A 207 2.71 -3.96 -2.05
N GLY A 208 2.61 -4.67 -3.17
CA GLY A 208 2.07 -6.03 -3.19
C GLY A 208 2.86 -7.00 -2.32
N THR A 209 4.08 -6.64 -1.95
CA THR A 209 4.94 -7.23 -0.89
C THR A 209 4.18 -7.53 0.40
N LYS A 210 3.15 -6.73 0.73
CA LYS A 210 2.37 -6.83 1.96
C LYS A 210 1.28 -7.91 1.82
N TYR A 211 0.03 -7.56 1.98
CA TYR A 211 -1.09 -8.53 2.00
C TYR A 211 -1.29 -9.31 0.70
N ILE A 212 -0.91 -8.75 -0.46
CA ILE A 212 -1.10 -9.46 -1.75
C ILE A 212 -0.25 -10.71 -1.76
N VAL A 213 1.06 -10.62 -1.52
CA VAL A 213 1.97 -11.77 -1.35
C VAL A 213 1.62 -12.52 -0.07
N GLY A 214 1.60 -11.81 1.07
CA GLY A 214 1.12 -12.29 2.36
C GLY A 214 1.98 -13.32 3.07
N HIS A 215 3.23 -13.54 2.64
CA HIS A 215 4.09 -14.63 3.14
C HIS A 215 5.52 -14.18 3.46
N SER A 216 5.80 -12.87 3.44
CA SER A 216 7.11 -12.27 3.83
C SER A 216 8.30 -12.78 3.02
N ASP A 217 8.10 -13.28 1.80
CA ASP A 217 9.09 -13.99 1.00
C ASP A 217 9.34 -13.38 -0.39
N ALA A 218 8.55 -12.36 -0.80
CA ALA A 218 8.72 -11.71 -2.10
C ALA A 218 8.37 -10.22 -2.06
N MET A 219 9.02 -9.44 -2.90
CA MET A 219 8.77 -8.01 -3.06
C MET A 219 8.19 -7.73 -4.43
N ILE A 220 7.09 -6.99 -4.47
CA ILE A 220 6.47 -6.52 -5.70
C ILE A 220 5.71 -5.21 -5.46
N GLY A 221 5.73 -4.33 -6.45
CA GLY A 221 4.88 -3.14 -6.48
C GLY A 221 3.88 -3.21 -7.63
N THR A 222 2.71 -2.63 -7.43
CA THR A 222 1.69 -2.48 -8.48
C THR A 222 1.21 -1.03 -8.53
N ALA A 223 0.90 -0.55 -9.74
CA ALA A 223 0.16 0.69 -9.95
C ALA A 223 -0.96 0.41 -10.95
N VAL A 224 -2.19 0.44 -10.47
CA VAL A 224 -3.40 0.29 -11.27
C VAL A 224 -3.96 1.67 -11.57
N SER A 225 -4.20 1.98 -12.84
CA SER A 225 -4.70 3.30 -13.24
C SER A 225 -6.00 3.22 -14.01
N ASN A 226 -6.71 4.36 -14.02
CA ASN A 226 -7.83 4.59 -14.91
C ASN A 226 -7.37 4.77 -16.38
N ALA A 227 -8.30 4.83 -17.32
CA ALA A 227 -8.02 4.96 -18.75
C ALA A 227 -7.24 6.25 -19.10
N ARG A 228 -7.50 7.36 -18.38
CA ARG A 228 -6.86 8.66 -18.63
C ARG A 228 -5.34 8.61 -18.42
N CYS A 229 -4.88 7.86 -17.43
CA CYS A 229 -3.47 7.82 -17.02
C CYS A 229 -2.72 6.58 -17.54
N TRP A 230 -3.44 5.55 -18.01
CA TRP A 230 -2.80 4.26 -18.30
C TRP A 230 -1.70 4.32 -19.33
N GLU A 231 -1.91 4.95 -20.46
CA GLU A 231 -0.91 4.96 -21.54
C GLU A 231 0.40 5.59 -21.09
N GLN A 232 0.33 6.76 -20.44
CA GLN A 232 1.50 7.48 -19.94
C GLN A 232 2.22 6.70 -18.84
N LEU A 233 1.50 6.15 -17.87
CA LEU A 233 2.06 5.31 -16.81
C LEU A 233 2.78 4.08 -17.38
N ARG A 234 2.14 3.38 -18.30
CA ARG A 234 2.68 2.18 -18.95
C ARG A 234 3.98 2.47 -19.73
N GLU A 235 3.96 3.49 -20.58
CA GLU A 235 5.14 3.80 -21.41
C GLU A 235 6.32 4.28 -20.55
N GLN A 236 6.08 5.11 -19.55
CA GLN A 236 7.13 5.55 -18.64
C GLN A 236 7.72 4.37 -17.84
N SER A 237 6.88 3.45 -17.37
CA SER A 237 7.35 2.24 -16.68
C SER A 237 8.28 1.40 -17.55
N TYR A 238 7.97 1.27 -18.85
CA TYR A 238 8.83 0.57 -19.79
C TYR A 238 10.16 1.31 -20.07
N LEU A 239 10.12 2.64 -20.15
CA LEU A 239 11.32 3.46 -20.34
C LEU A 239 12.25 3.39 -19.14
N MET A 240 11.70 3.41 -17.93
CA MET A 240 12.48 3.27 -16.69
C MET A 240 13.02 1.86 -16.46
N GLY A 241 12.52 0.86 -17.22
CA GLY A 241 13.01 -0.51 -17.17
C GLY A 241 12.70 -1.26 -15.86
N GLN A 242 11.85 -0.71 -15.04
CA GLN A 242 11.42 -1.32 -13.79
C GLN A 242 10.43 -2.45 -14.08
N MET A 243 10.70 -3.66 -13.59
CA MET A 243 9.81 -4.80 -13.75
C MET A 243 9.99 -5.79 -12.59
N ALA A 244 8.94 -6.52 -12.28
CA ALA A 244 9.04 -7.72 -11.44
C ALA A 244 9.46 -8.92 -12.32
N ASP A 245 10.06 -9.93 -11.72
CA ASP A 245 10.32 -11.21 -12.39
C ASP A 245 9.06 -12.10 -12.45
N ALA A 246 9.08 -13.14 -13.29
CA ALA A 246 7.94 -14.02 -13.48
C ALA A 246 7.59 -14.86 -12.24
N ASP A 247 8.58 -15.27 -11.46
CA ASP A 247 8.38 -16.05 -10.23
C ASP A 247 7.67 -15.20 -9.18
N THR A 248 8.13 -13.97 -8.97
CA THR A 248 7.48 -13.03 -8.06
C THR A 248 6.05 -12.69 -8.49
N ALA A 249 5.81 -12.47 -9.78
CA ALA A 249 4.45 -12.24 -10.30
C ALA A 249 3.54 -13.47 -10.07
N TYR A 250 4.09 -14.67 -10.19
CA TYR A 250 3.37 -15.91 -9.87
C TYR A 250 3.04 -16.01 -8.38
N VAL A 251 4.01 -15.77 -7.50
CA VAL A 251 3.83 -15.80 -6.04
C VAL A 251 2.75 -14.79 -5.62
N ALA A 252 2.79 -13.57 -6.15
CA ALA A 252 1.77 -12.55 -5.91
C ALA A 252 0.38 -12.99 -6.40
N SER A 253 0.29 -13.53 -7.61
CA SER A 253 -0.97 -14.10 -8.14
C SER A 253 -1.50 -15.22 -7.27
N ARG A 254 -0.63 -16.09 -6.73
CA ARG A 254 -0.99 -17.15 -5.80
C ARG A 254 -1.51 -16.59 -4.48
N GLY A 255 -0.86 -15.55 -3.94
CA GLY A 255 -1.25 -14.87 -2.71
C GLY A 255 -2.66 -14.27 -2.77
N LEU A 256 -3.08 -13.75 -3.93
CA LEU A 256 -4.43 -13.24 -4.14
C LEU A 256 -5.51 -14.28 -3.81
N ARG A 257 -5.26 -15.58 -4.06
CA ARG A 257 -6.29 -16.64 -3.89
C ARG A 257 -6.76 -16.78 -2.44
N THR A 258 -5.91 -16.41 -1.47
CA THR A 258 -6.20 -16.48 -0.03
C THR A 258 -6.29 -15.09 0.62
N LEU A 259 -6.21 -14.01 -0.15
CA LEU A 259 -6.16 -12.65 0.39
C LEU A 259 -7.36 -12.33 1.28
N SER A 260 -8.58 -12.62 0.83
CA SER A 260 -9.80 -12.34 1.59
C SER A 260 -9.84 -13.11 2.92
N VAL A 261 -9.48 -14.39 2.91
CA VAL A 261 -9.44 -15.23 4.13
C VAL A 261 -8.41 -14.73 5.12
N ARG A 262 -7.21 -14.35 4.64
CA ARG A 262 -6.14 -13.81 5.49
C ARG A 262 -6.53 -12.46 6.08
N LEU A 263 -7.03 -11.53 5.26
CA LEU A 263 -7.47 -10.21 5.74
C LEU A 263 -8.58 -10.31 6.78
N LYS A 264 -9.54 -11.24 6.59
CA LYS A 264 -10.58 -11.46 7.58
C LYS A 264 -10.00 -11.89 8.92
N GLN A 265 -9.10 -12.86 8.93
CA GLN A 265 -8.44 -13.31 10.16
C GLN A 265 -7.59 -12.20 10.80
N HIS A 266 -6.78 -11.49 9.99
CA HIS A 266 -5.99 -10.34 10.47
C HIS A 266 -6.89 -9.27 11.11
N ALA A 267 -8.02 -8.92 10.47
CA ALA A 267 -8.94 -7.92 10.98
C ALA A 267 -9.60 -8.36 12.30
N GLU A 268 -10.09 -9.59 12.38
CA GLU A 268 -10.72 -10.14 13.58
C GLU A 268 -9.75 -10.12 14.77
N SER A 269 -8.53 -10.62 14.57
CA SER A 269 -7.50 -10.67 15.62
C SER A 269 -7.03 -9.26 16.01
N SER A 270 -6.77 -8.37 15.03
CA SER A 270 -6.27 -7.02 15.31
C SER A 270 -7.30 -6.16 16.05
N ILE A 271 -8.57 -6.24 15.68
CA ILE A 271 -9.65 -5.51 16.37
C ILE A 271 -9.77 -5.99 17.82
N ARG A 272 -9.74 -7.30 18.05
CA ARG A 272 -9.81 -7.87 19.40
C ARG A 272 -8.62 -7.42 20.28
N ILE A 273 -7.40 -7.48 19.73
CA ILE A 273 -6.18 -7.01 20.43
C ILE A 273 -6.24 -5.49 20.68
N ALA A 274 -6.68 -4.72 19.69
CA ALA A 274 -6.81 -3.27 19.82
C ALA A 274 -7.84 -2.87 20.90
N GLN A 275 -8.97 -3.59 21.01
CA GLN A 275 -9.95 -3.40 22.08
C GLN A 275 -9.36 -3.73 23.44
N TRP A 276 -8.66 -4.86 23.58
CA TRP A 276 -7.97 -5.24 24.80
C TRP A 276 -6.92 -4.20 25.20
N LEU A 277 -6.13 -3.68 24.25
CA LEU A 277 -5.15 -2.61 24.50
C LEU A 277 -5.82 -1.31 24.96
N ALA A 278 -6.99 -0.97 24.43
CA ALA A 278 -7.71 0.25 24.82
C ALA A 278 -8.17 0.23 26.30
N GLU A 279 -8.30 -0.94 26.90
CA GLU A 279 -8.65 -1.13 28.31
C GLU A 279 -7.42 -1.17 29.24
N ARG A 280 -6.21 -1.18 28.69
CA ARG A 280 -4.97 -1.28 29.48
C ARG A 280 -4.62 0.05 30.14
N PRO A 281 -4.25 0.03 31.43
CA PRO A 281 -3.83 1.25 32.14
C PRO A 281 -2.55 1.88 31.62
N GLU A 282 -1.69 1.10 30.97
CA GLU A 282 -0.42 1.54 30.38
C GLU A 282 -0.61 2.28 29.06
N VAL A 283 -1.75 2.09 28.39
CA VAL A 283 -2.03 2.61 27.04
C VAL A 283 -2.74 3.96 27.12
N ALA A 284 -2.24 4.93 26.37
CA ALA A 284 -2.85 6.26 26.27
C ALA A 284 -3.89 6.34 25.14
N VAL A 285 -3.57 5.77 23.98
CA VAL A 285 -4.45 5.77 22.81
C VAL A 285 -4.12 4.57 21.91
N VAL A 286 -5.15 4.03 21.25
CA VAL A 286 -5.00 3.00 20.23
C VAL A 286 -5.39 3.61 18.88
N ASN A 287 -4.48 3.57 17.92
CA ASN A 287 -4.68 4.06 16.56
C ASN A 287 -5.07 2.88 15.66
N HIS A 288 -6.30 2.45 15.75
CA HIS A 288 -6.86 1.40 14.89
C HIS A 288 -8.09 1.96 14.16
N PRO A 289 -8.09 2.10 12.83
CA PRO A 289 -9.15 2.79 12.08
C PRO A 289 -10.57 2.30 12.40
N ALA A 290 -10.73 1.01 12.69
CA ALA A 290 -12.03 0.41 13.02
C ALA A 290 -12.52 0.70 14.45
N LEU A 291 -11.70 1.27 15.35
CA LEU A 291 -12.11 1.58 16.70
C LEU A 291 -12.72 2.99 16.78
N PRO A 292 -13.90 3.14 17.42
CA PRO A 292 -14.43 4.46 17.74
C PRO A 292 -13.42 5.29 18.55
N GLY A 293 -13.24 6.56 18.19
CA GLY A 293 -12.26 7.46 18.81
C GLY A 293 -10.91 7.51 18.11
N SER A 294 -10.61 6.60 17.17
CA SER A 294 -9.45 6.75 16.28
C SER A 294 -9.65 7.92 15.32
N LYS A 295 -8.55 8.63 15.00
CA LYS A 295 -8.59 9.79 14.10
C LYS A 295 -9.12 9.40 12.71
N GLY A 296 -10.26 9.95 12.32
CA GLY A 296 -10.93 9.68 11.04
C GLY A 296 -11.71 8.35 11.00
N HIS A 297 -12.08 7.78 12.16
CA HIS A 297 -12.92 6.58 12.23
C HIS A 297 -14.21 6.70 11.39
N GLU A 298 -14.84 7.89 11.38
CA GLU A 298 -16.03 8.18 10.60
C GLU A 298 -15.78 8.04 9.09
N PHE A 299 -14.61 8.42 8.60
CA PHE A 299 -14.22 8.26 7.19
C PHE A 299 -13.91 6.80 6.88
N TRP A 300 -13.20 6.09 7.77
CA TRP A 300 -13.02 4.64 7.63
C TRP A 300 -14.36 3.92 7.54
N LYS A 301 -15.29 4.23 8.43
CA LYS A 301 -16.63 3.60 8.45
C LYS A 301 -17.44 3.88 7.20
N ARG A 302 -17.27 5.06 6.59
CA ARG A 302 -17.97 5.46 5.36
C ARG A 302 -17.36 4.82 4.11
N ASP A 303 -16.04 4.76 4.01
CA ASP A 303 -15.31 4.55 2.76
C ASP A 303 -14.66 3.16 2.66
N PHE A 304 -14.41 2.50 3.79
CA PHE A 304 -13.75 1.20 3.82
C PHE A 304 -14.74 0.06 4.08
N THR A 305 -14.46 -1.11 3.49
CA THR A 305 -15.30 -2.32 3.66
C THR A 305 -14.82 -3.24 4.77
N GLY A 306 -13.71 -2.92 5.44
CA GLY A 306 -13.12 -3.73 6.48
C GLY A 306 -11.80 -3.17 7.01
N SER A 307 -11.07 -4.00 7.72
CA SER A 307 -9.79 -3.69 8.34
C SER A 307 -8.74 -4.74 8.04
N CYS A 308 -7.53 -4.54 8.56
CA CYS A 308 -6.40 -5.44 8.41
C CYS A 308 -5.62 -5.60 9.72
N GLY A 309 -4.47 -6.27 9.70
CA GLY A 309 -3.65 -6.55 10.89
C GLY A 309 -2.77 -5.40 11.35
N LEU A 310 -2.61 -4.31 10.58
CA LEU A 310 -1.66 -3.24 10.89
C LEU A 310 -2.35 -2.11 11.64
N PHE A 311 -1.85 -1.82 12.86
CA PHE A 311 -2.27 -0.68 13.66
C PHE A 311 -1.15 -0.24 14.63
N SER A 312 -1.36 0.82 15.38
CA SER A 312 -0.43 1.26 16.42
C SER A 312 -1.16 1.67 17.71
N PHE A 313 -0.41 1.78 18.79
CA PHE A 313 -0.89 2.36 20.04
C PHE A 313 0.24 3.17 20.68
N VAL A 314 -0.14 4.07 21.58
CA VAL A 314 0.81 4.93 22.31
C VAL A 314 0.74 4.58 23.79
N LEU A 315 1.87 4.35 24.40
CA LEU A 315 2.00 4.18 25.84
C LEU A 315 1.80 5.52 26.56
N LYS A 316 1.28 5.51 27.79
CA LYS A 316 1.22 6.72 28.63
C LYS A 316 2.59 7.27 28.97
N GLN A 317 3.56 6.38 29.12
CA GLN A 317 4.93 6.74 29.41
C GLN A 317 5.84 6.65 28.18
N ARG A 318 6.87 7.46 28.19
CA ARG A 318 8.01 7.31 27.30
C ARG A 318 8.96 6.29 27.88
N LEU A 319 9.23 5.22 27.16
CA LEU A 319 10.17 4.19 27.61
C LEU A 319 11.61 4.72 27.49
N SER A 320 12.41 4.47 28.52
CA SER A 320 13.87 4.62 28.45
C SER A 320 14.45 3.58 27.49
N LYS A 321 15.73 3.72 27.15
CA LYS A 321 16.40 2.72 26.28
C LYS A 321 16.35 1.31 26.88
N GLN A 322 16.53 1.19 28.20
CA GLN A 322 16.50 -0.10 28.87
C GLN A 322 15.08 -0.68 28.83
N GLN A 323 14.09 0.11 29.23
CA GLN A 323 12.68 -0.31 29.20
C GLN A 323 12.22 -0.70 27.79
N LEU A 324 12.74 -0.02 26.76
CA LEU A 324 12.43 -0.36 25.36
C LEU A 324 13.00 -1.74 24.99
N SER A 325 14.24 -2.05 25.41
CA SER A 325 14.80 -3.38 25.25
C SER A 325 14.03 -4.41 26.05
N ASP A 326 13.73 -4.16 27.34
CA ASP A 326 12.96 -5.07 28.18
C ASP A 326 11.57 -5.36 27.60
N TYR A 327 10.96 -4.38 26.93
CA TYR A 327 9.67 -4.54 26.25
C TYR A 327 9.77 -5.37 24.98
N LEU A 328 10.76 -5.09 24.12
CA LEU A 328 10.82 -5.61 22.75
C LEU A 328 11.61 -6.91 22.60
N ASP A 329 12.69 -7.11 23.38
CA ASP A 329 13.66 -8.18 23.10
C ASP A 329 13.18 -9.59 23.50
N HIS A 330 12.07 -9.71 24.24
CA HIS A 330 11.64 -10.96 24.86
C HIS A 330 10.22 -11.40 24.49
N PHE A 331 9.72 -10.99 23.34
CA PHE A 331 8.48 -11.53 22.80
C PHE A 331 8.68 -12.97 22.31
N GLU A 332 7.71 -13.84 22.55
CA GLU A 332 7.71 -15.21 22.07
C GLU A 332 7.04 -15.34 20.68
N HIS A 333 6.03 -14.52 20.42
CA HIS A 333 5.20 -14.61 19.22
C HIS A 333 5.34 -13.38 18.30
N PHE A 334 5.75 -12.23 18.83
CA PHE A 334 6.05 -11.06 18.01
C PHE A 334 7.53 -11.00 17.69
N SER A 335 7.85 -10.78 16.42
CA SER A 335 9.22 -10.52 15.97
C SER A 335 9.44 -9.04 15.70
N MET A 336 10.63 -8.52 16.03
CA MET A 336 11.03 -7.19 15.59
C MET A 336 11.46 -7.23 14.13
N ALA A 337 10.65 -6.64 13.26
CA ALA A 337 11.00 -6.53 11.84
C ALA A 337 10.32 -5.33 11.19
N TYR A 338 10.98 -4.79 10.17
CA TYR A 338 10.31 -3.90 9.23
C TYR A 338 9.36 -4.69 8.33
N SER A 339 8.52 -3.96 7.58
CA SER A 339 7.43 -4.53 6.79
C SER A 339 6.25 -4.97 7.65
N TRP A 340 5.28 -5.65 7.05
CA TRP A 340 4.04 -6.17 7.64
C TRP A 340 3.21 -6.88 6.54
N GLY A 341 2.07 -7.46 6.89
CA GLY A 341 1.13 -8.06 5.93
C GLY A 341 1.41 -9.53 5.61
N GLY A 342 2.41 -10.14 6.29
CA GLY A 342 2.68 -11.57 6.25
C GLY A 342 1.78 -12.36 7.22
N PHE A 343 2.12 -13.64 7.39
CA PHE A 343 1.41 -14.53 8.31
C PHE A 343 1.87 -14.37 9.76
N GLU A 344 3.04 -13.79 9.98
CA GLU A 344 3.69 -13.58 11.28
C GLU A 344 3.31 -12.25 11.92
N SER A 345 3.23 -12.21 13.25
CA SER A 345 3.04 -11.00 14.04
C SER A 345 4.35 -10.24 14.22
N LEU A 346 4.32 -8.92 13.98
CA LEU A 346 5.49 -8.05 14.05
C LEU A 346 5.25 -6.86 14.98
N VAL A 347 6.33 -6.41 15.64
CA VAL A 347 6.33 -5.26 16.52
C VAL A 347 7.51 -4.33 16.22
N LEU A 348 7.25 -3.03 16.25
CA LEU A 348 8.27 -1.97 16.27
C LEU A 348 7.80 -0.86 17.20
N ALA A 349 8.74 -0.12 17.78
CA ALA A 349 8.42 1.04 18.60
C ALA A 349 9.20 2.27 18.13
N ASN A 350 8.60 3.44 18.29
CA ASN A 350 9.17 4.73 17.92
C ASN A 350 8.96 5.74 19.04
N GLN A 351 9.93 6.61 19.24
CA GLN A 351 9.79 7.75 20.14
C GLN A 351 9.05 8.91 19.43
N PRO A 352 8.40 9.83 20.18
CA PRO A 352 7.67 10.95 19.58
C PRO A 352 8.48 11.78 18.59
N GLU A 353 9.76 12.04 18.88
CA GLU A 353 10.66 12.81 18.01
C GLU A 353 10.98 12.08 16.69
N GLU A 354 11.03 10.75 16.69
CA GLU A 354 11.24 9.96 15.48
C GLU A 354 10.00 10.07 14.58
N ILE A 355 8.81 10.02 15.18
CA ILE A 355 7.57 10.24 14.43
C ILE A 355 7.46 11.68 13.93
N GLN A 356 7.83 12.69 14.76
CA GLN A 356 7.83 14.09 14.35
C GLN A 356 8.74 14.33 13.14
N ALA A 357 9.90 13.66 13.11
CA ALA A 357 10.88 13.82 12.01
C ALA A 357 10.31 13.38 10.63
N ILE A 358 9.32 12.49 10.63
CA ILE A 358 8.66 11.98 9.42
C ILE A 358 7.20 12.48 9.26
N ARG A 359 6.86 13.60 9.91
CA ARG A 359 5.55 14.26 9.84
C ARG A 359 5.73 15.75 9.54
N PRO A 360 6.15 16.09 8.30
CA PRO A 360 6.55 17.46 7.97
C PRO A 360 5.40 18.48 8.04
N ALA A 361 4.15 18.04 7.95
CA ALA A 361 2.96 18.90 7.93
C ALA A 361 2.15 18.87 9.23
N GLU A 362 2.55 18.08 10.22
CA GLU A 362 1.77 17.84 11.43
C GLU A 362 2.64 17.92 12.69
N THR A 363 2.02 18.28 13.80
CA THR A 363 2.65 18.18 15.12
C THR A 363 2.19 16.88 15.79
N VAL A 364 3.16 16.12 16.28
CA VAL A 364 2.89 14.91 17.06
C VAL A 364 2.26 15.32 18.40
N ASP A 365 1.09 14.82 18.71
CA ASP A 365 0.26 15.20 19.85
C ASP A 365 0.30 14.21 21.03
N PHE A 366 1.30 13.34 21.04
CA PHE A 366 1.54 12.38 22.14
C PHE A 366 2.97 12.45 22.64
N THR A 367 3.18 12.05 23.91
CA THR A 367 4.49 12.12 24.59
C THR A 367 5.06 10.75 24.93
N GLY A 368 4.23 9.72 24.90
CA GLY A 368 4.62 8.34 25.18
C GLY A 368 5.25 7.65 23.99
N THR A 369 5.83 6.47 24.21
CA THR A 369 6.37 5.64 23.13
C THR A 369 5.23 5.08 22.28
N LEU A 370 5.31 5.23 20.96
CA LEU A 370 4.39 4.61 20.00
C LEU A 370 4.87 3.20 19.68
N VAL A 371 3.98 2.23 19.74
CA VAL A 371 4.22 0.83 19.35
C VAL A 371 3.35 0.51 18.14
N ARG A 372 3.98 0.09 17.06
CA ARG A 372 3.30 -0.40 15.84
C ARG A 372 3.23 -1.92 15.89
N LEU A 373 2.05 -2.47 15.72
CA LEU A 373 1.82 -3.90 15.60
C LEU A 373 1.33 -4.26 14.19
N HIS A 374 1.82 -5.37 13.69
CA HIS A 374 1.14 -6.15 12.67
C HIS A 374 0.71 -7.47 13.31
N ILE A 375 -0.57 -7.75 13.26
CA ILE A 375 -1.13 -9.00 13.81
C ILE A 375 -1.19 -10.02 12.67
N GLY A 376 -0.48 -11.11 12.87
CA GLY A 376 -0.40 -12.23 11.95
C GLY A 376 -1.62 -13.17 12.03
N LEU A 377 -1.37 -14.44 11.81
CA LEU A 377 -2.39 -15.51 11.78
C LEU A 377 -2.31 -16.43 13.00
N GLU A 378 -1.47 -16.10 13.98
CA GLU A 378 -1.34 -16.81 15.24
C GLU A 378 -2.62 -16.73 16.06
N ASN A 379 -2.74 -17.58 17.07
CA ASN A 379 -3.88 -17.54 17.99
C ASN A 379 -3.89 -16.20 18.75
N CYS A 380 -5.04 -15.53 18.77
CA CYS A 380 -5.18 -14.20 19.37
C CYS A 380 -4.95 -14.21 20.90
N ASP A 381 -5.26 -15.31 21.59
CA ASP A 381 -5.05 -15.40 23.04
C ASP A 381 -3.56 -15.51 23.39
N ASP A 382 -2.78 -16.21 22.55
CA ASP A 382 -1.33 -16.32 22.71
C ASP A 382 -0.67 -14.93 22.49
N LEU A 383 -1.11 -14.19 21.49
CA LEU A 383 -0.63 -12.82 21.24
C LEU A 383 -0.98 -11.85 22.38
N ILE A 384 -2.17 -11.95 22.97
CA ILE A 384 -2.56 -11.14 24.13
C ILE A 384 -1.72 -11.51 25.36
N ALA A 385 -1.46 -12.80 25.58
CA ALA A 385 -0.61 -13.25 26.68
C ALA A 385 0.83 -12.72 26.56
N ASP A 386 1.39 -12.77 25.36
CA ASP A 386 2.73 -12.26 25.05
C ASP A 386 2.82 -10.74 25.29
N LEU A 387 1.84 -9.96 24.81
CA LEU A 387 1.73 -8.52 25.09
C LEU A 387 1.58 -8.23 26.58
N SER A 388 0.78 -9.04 27.32
CA SER A 388 0.59 -8.88 28.76
C SER A 388 1.92 -9.04 29.50
N THR A 389 2.70 -10.09 29.17
CA THR A 389 4.03 -10.32 29.72
C THR A 389 4.99 -9.16 29.39
N ALA A 390 4.90 -8.57 28.19
CA ALA A 390 5.70 -7.41 27.83
C ALA A 390 5.38 -6.18 28.72
N PHE A 391 4.12 -5.93 29.03
CA PHE A 391 3.74 -4.87 29.98
C PHE A 391 4.26 -5.13 31.41
N GLU A 392 4.23 -6.36 31.90
CA GLU A 392 4.78 -6.72 33.20
C GLU A 392 6.29 -6.44 33.30
N ARG A 393 7.05 -6.69 32.25
CA ARG A 393 8.50 -6.41 32.18
C ARG A 393 8.82 -4.93 32.40
N ILE A 394 8.05 -4.01 31.80
CA ILE A 394 8.29 -2.57 31.96
C ILE A 394 7.72 -1.99 33.25
N ALA A 395 6.80 -2.67 33.91
CA ALA A 395 6.29 -2.25 35.21
C ALA A 395 7.30 -2.51 36.35
N THR A 396 8.25 -3.43 36.15
CA THR A 396 9.25 -3.85 37.14
C THR A 396 10.64 -3.23 36.88
N SER A 397 10.86 -2.58 35.75
CA SER A 397 12.07 -1.85 35.34
C SER A 397 11.87 -0.34 35.45
#